data_15f865816d01c94ddd71b97e3cb17876
#
_entry.id   15f865816d01c94ddd71b97e3cb17876
#
_cell.length_a   1.000
_cell.length_b   1.000
_cell.length_c   1.000
_cell.angle_alpha   90.00
_cell.angle_beta   90.00
_cell.angle_gamma   90.00
#
_symmetry.space_group_name_H-M   'P 1'
#
loop_
_entity.id
_entity.type
_entity.pdbx_description
1 polymer ?
#
loop_
_entity_poly.entity_id
_entity_poly.type
_entity_poly.pdbx_seq_one_letter_code
_entity_poly.pdbx_strand_id
1 'polypeptide(L)'
;MSKDMSYAAVMARRPEIMKNSAGLDFSKFESGSIAFDYERMMKEAGFTIEEIQKIQSEHGVGNTPIIELRNLTALARKIAPEGKGARIFIKDEAANASGSFKARRASTAVYQAKKLGYKGVVTATSGNYGAAVASQAAMYGLKCIVVQECYDSRGVGQPEIIEKARKCEALGAEVVQLSVGPELFYTFLTILEETGYFNASLYTPFAVAGVETLGYEIAMQFREKFGKDPDVVMATNAGGGNLTGTARGLKKAGAQSQIVAASVDLSGLHMASDTQFNRKSFTTGHTGFGMPFSTWPDRSDVPRSAARPLRYIDRYLTVHQGEVFY
;
A
#
# COMPACT_ATOMS: atom_id res chain seq x y z
N MET A 1 37.56 12.11 -0.03
CA MET A 1 37.38 10.99 -0.99
C MET A 1 35.91 10.98 -1.39
N SER A 2 35.61 10.88 -2.68
CA SER A 2 34.23 10.74 -3.14
C SER A 2 33.70 9.38 -2.67
N LYS A 3 32.43 9.37 -2.23
CA LYS A 3 31.73 8.16 -1.77
C LYS A 3 31.59 7.17 -2.93
N ASP A 4 31.85 5.90 -2.69
CA ASP A 4 31.63 4.86 -3.71
C ASP A 4 30.12 4.68 -3.93
N MET A 5 29.69 4.99 -5.15
CA MET A 5 28.28 4.92 -5.61
C MET A 5 28.03 3.70 -6.49
N SER A 6 28.93 2.72 -6.52
CA SER A 6 28.66 1.46 -7.18
C SER A 6 27.46 0.74 -6.58
N TYR A 7 26.76 -0.06 -7.39
CA TYR A 7 25.60 -0.83 -6.94
C TYR A 7 25.91 -1.65 -5.68
N ALA A 8 27.05 -2.36 -5.67
CA ALA A 8 27.46 -3.18 -4.52
C ALA A 8 27.68 -2.35 -3.25
N ALA A 9 28.29 -1.18 -3.38
CA ALA A 9 28.57 -0.30 -2.25
C ALA A 9 27.28 0.32 -1.67
N VAL A 10 26.36 0.76 -2.53
CA VAL A 10 25.06 1.27 -2.08
C VAL A 10 24.23 0.18 -1.39
N MET A 11 24.19 -1.03 -1.98
CA MET A 11 23.47 -2.16 -1.38
C MET A 11 24.11 -2.60 -0.05
N ALA A 12 25.42 -2.51 0.11
CA ALA A 12 26.08 -2.80 1.38
C ALA A 12 25.71 -1.81 2.49
N ARG A 13 25.50 -0.53 2.13
CA ARG A 13 25.06 0.52 3.07
C ARG A 13 23.55 0.57 3.30
N ARG A 14 22.77 -0.25 2.62
CA ARG A 14 21.31 -0.27 2.74
C ARG A 14 20.78 -0.23 4.18
N PRO A 15 21.27 -1.04 5.14
CA PRO A 15 20.77 -1.00 6.51
C PRO A 15 20.89 0.39 7.15
N GLU A 16 22.00 1.06 6.92
CA GLU A 16 22.24 2.41 7.42
C GLU A 16 21.35 3.44 6.72
N ILE A 17 21.25 3.39 5.40
CA ILE A 17 20.37 4.27 4.62
C ILE A 17 18.92 4.14 5.11
N MET A 18 18.43 2.91 5.27
CA MET A 18 17.08 2.64 5.74
C MET A 18 16.84 3.15 7.16
N LYS A 19 17.80 2.94 8.06
CA LYS A 19 17.74 3.45 9.44
C LYS A 19 17.66 4.98 9.47
N ASN A 20 18.51 5.64 8.70
CA ASN A 20 18.61 7.12 8.70
C ASN A 20 17.40 7.76 8.01
N SER A 21 16.78 7.10 7.06
CA SER A 21 15.66 7.64 6.28
C SER A 21 14.27 7.24 6.78
N ALA A 22 14.15 6.19 7.60
CA ALA A 22 12.85 5.73 8.08
C ALA A 22 12.47 6.23 9.48
N GLY A 23 13.42 6.76 10.24
CA GLY A 23 13.20 7.06 11.65
C GLY A 23 12.95 5.80 12.50
N LEU A 24 13.32 4.62 11.97
CA LEU A 24 13.10 3.32 12.58
C LEU A 24 14.25 2.38 12.22
N ASP A 25 14.79 1.69 13.23
CA ASP A 25 15.86 0.73 13.05
C ASP A 25 15.28 -0.66 12.75
N PHE A 26 15.19 -1.02 11.48
CA PHE A 26 14.63 -2.30 11.03
C PHE A 26 15.38 -3.52 11.59
N SER A 27 16.67 -3.41 11.89
CA SER A 27 17.47 -4.51 12.44
C SER A 27 16.94 -5.03 13.78
N LYS A 28 16.25 -4.18 14.55
CA LYS A 28 15.63 -4.56 15.82
C LYS A 28 14.41 -5.47 15.66
N PHE A 29 13.86 -5.56 14.47
CA PHE A 29 12.60 -6.27 14.18
C PHE A 29 12.81 -7.50 13.31
N GLU A 30 14.03 -7.94 13.12
CA GLU A 30 14.32 -9.15 12.37
C GLU A 30 13.64 -10.36 13.01
N SER A 31 12.92 -11.11 12.19
CA SER A 31 12.24 -12.35 12.57
C SER A 31 12.68 -13.47 11.61
N GLY A 32 13.66 -14.23 12.02
CA GLY A 32 14.34 -15.19 11.15
C GLY A 32 15.18 -14.50 10.07
N SER A 33 15.62 -15.27 9.08
CA SER A 33 16.51 -14.79 8.02
C SER A 33 15.83 -14.03 6.89
N ILE A 34 14.50 -14.10 6.80
CA ILE A 34 13.74 -13.63 5.60
C ILE A 34 12.58 -12.68 5.91
N ALA A 35 12.30 -12.39 7.18
CA ALA A 35 11.12 -11.58 7.55
C ALA A 35 11.42 -10.61 8.70
N PHE A 36 10.50 -9.65 8.88
CA PHE A 36 10.47 -8.74 10.02
C PHE A 36 9.25 -9.02 10.90
N ASP A 37 9.38 -8.77 12.21
CA ASP A 37 8.27 -8.78 13.16
C ASP A 37 7.40 -7.52 12.97
N TYR A 38 6.43 -7.65 12.09
CA TYR A 38 5.57 -6.54 11.69
C TYR A 38 4.66 -6.04 12.83
N GLU A 39 4.22 -6.92 13.71
CA GLU A 39 3.41 -6.50 14.87
C GLU A 39 4.19 -5.62 15.84
N ARG A 40 5.43 -6.00 16.09
CA ARG A 40 6.31 -5.20 16.93
C ARG A 40 6.64 -3.87 16.28
N MET A 41 6.89 -3.83 14.97
CA MET A 41 7.07 -2.59 14.21
C MET A 41 5.84 -1.69 14.30
N MET A 42 4.63 -2.24 14.12
CA MET A 42 3.37 -1.49 14.20
C MET A 42 3.11 -0.95 15.60
N LYS A 43 3.47 -1.71 16.64
CA LYS A 43 3.38 -1.25 18.03
C LYS A 43 4.33 -0.09 18.30
N GLU A 44 5.53 -0.12 17.76
CA GLU A 44 6.53 0.95 17.91
C GLU A 44 6.16 2.20 17.08
N ALA A 45 5.46 2.05 15.97
CA ALA A 45 4.90 3.18 15.22
C ALA A 45 3.95 4.04 16.07
N GLY A 46 3.25 3.41 17.02
CA GLY A 46 2.62 4.05 18.17
C GLY A 46 1.40 4.92 17.90
N PHE A 47 0.78 4.85 16.70
CA PHE A 47 -0.41 5.65 16.40
C PHE A 47 -1.69 5.03 17.00
N THR A 48 -2.50 5.85 17.66
CA THR A 48 -3.88 5.50 18.01
C THR A 48 -4.83 5.77 16.85
N ILE A 49 -6.04 5.21 16.91
CA ILE A 49 -7.07 5.47 15.87
C ILE A 49 -7.43 6.96 15.83
N GLU A 50 -7.59 7.57 17.00
CA GLU A 50 -7.96 8.98 17.15
C GLU A 50 -6.90 9.90 16.57
N GLU A 51 -5.62 9.60 16.81
CA GLU A 51 -4.51 10.35 16.22
C GLU A 51 -4.50 10.24 14.70
N ILE A 52 -4.71 9.01 14.15
CA ILE A 52 -4.76 8.80 12.71
C ILE A 52 -5.95 9.54 12.10
N GLN A 53 -7.13 9.46 12.72
CA GLN A 53 -8.32 10.17 12.26
C GLN A 53 -8.11 11.69 12.24
N LYS A 54 -7.48 12.24 13.26
CA LYS A 54 -7.13 13.66 13.31
C LYS A 54 -6.19 14.05 12.16
N ILE A 55 -5.08 13.33 11.98
CA ILE A 55 -4.13 13.55 10.89
C ILE A 55 -4.82 13.50 9.52
N GLN A 56 -5.70 12.55 9.33
CA GLN A 56 -6.40 12.32 8.07
C GLN A 56 -7.45 13.38 7.78
N SER A 57 -8.25 13.76 8.79
CA SER A 57 -9.32 14.74 8.64
C SER A 57 -8.82 16.12 8.24
N GLU A 58 -7.65 16.53 8.72
CA GLU A 58 -7.01 17.81 8.37
C GLU A 58 -6.72 17.92 6.86
N HIS A 59 -6.59 16.79 6.16
CA HIS A 59 -6.24 16.73 4.74
C HIS A 59 -7.33 16.07 3.86
N GLY A 60 -8.56 15.98 4.34
CA GLY A 60 -9.67 15.40 3.60
C GLY A 60 -9.48 13.92 3.26
N VAL A 61 -8.82 13.18 4.14
CA VAL A 61 -8.60 11.74 4.02
C VAL A 61 -9.48 11.01 5.02
N GLY A 62 -10.07 9.89 4.59
CA GLY A 62 -10.98 9.12 5.43
C GLY A 62 -12.43 9.58 5.35
N ASN A 63 -13.25 9.03 6.22
CA ASN A 63 -14.70 9.24 6.26
C ASN A 63 -15.38 9.05 4.89
N THR A 64 -14.89 8.08 4.13
CA THR A 64 -15.40 7.74 2.80
C THR A 64 -16.76 7.02 2.90
N PRO A 65 -17.62 7.09 1.87
CA PRO A 65 -18.96 6.52 1.96
C PRO A 65 -18.97 4.99 1.86
N ILE A 66 -19.98 4.38 2.50
CA ILE A 66 -20.38 2.99 2.25
C ILE A 66 -21.62 2.99 1.36
N ILE A 67 -21.53 2.35 0.20
CA ILE A 67 -22.54 2.35 -0.84
C ILE A 67 -23.04 0.92 -1.07
N GLU A 68 -24.36 0.71 -1.04
CA GLU A 68 -24.95 -0.59 -1.39
C GLU A 68 -24.97 -0.79 -2.91
N LEU A 69 -24.40 -1.90 -3.36
CA LEU A 69 -24.43 -2.34 -4.75
C LEU A 69 -25.73 -3.10 -5.02
N ARG A 70 -26.84 -2.37 -5.26
CA ARG A 70 -28.20 -2.90 -5.34
C ARG A 70 -28.35 -3.99 -6.41
N ASN A 71 -27.77 -3.77 -7.61
CA ASN A 71 -27.86 -4.73 -8.70
C ASN A 71 -27.11 -6.04 -8.39
N LEU A 72 -25.90 -5.94 -7.81
CA LEU A 72 -25.15 -7.13 -7.37
C LEU A 72 -25.83 -7.83 -6.19
N THR A 73 -26.43 -7.08 -5.27
CA THR A 73 -27.25 -7.65 -4.19
C THR A 73 -28.46 -8.42 -4.75
N ALA A 74 -29.16 -7.86 -5.73
CA ALA A 74 -30.28 -8.53 -6.38
C ALA A 74 -29.85 -9.80 -7.13
N LEU A 75 -28.73 -9.74 -7.84
CA LEU A 75 -28.15 -10.90 -8.52
C LEU A 75 -27.74 -11.99 -7.51
N ALA A 76 -27.02 -11.65 -6.45
CA ALA A 76 -26.62 -12.60 -5.42
C ALA A 76 -27.83 -13.32 -4.79
N ARG A 77 -28.94 -12.61 -4.57
CA ARG A 77 -30.18 -13.18 -4.05
C ARG A 77 -30.90 -14.08 -5.06
N LYS A 78 -30.82 -13.74 -6.35
CA LYS A 78 -31.43 -14.53 -7.42
C LYS A 78 -30.76 -15.90 -7.59
N ILE A 79 -29.44 -15.99 -7.40
CA ILE A 79 -28.68 -17.22 -7.57
C ILE A 79 -28.51 -18.04 -6.28
N ALA A 80 -28.78 -17.43 -5.14
CA ALA A 80 -28.70 -18.11 -3.84
C ALA A 80 -29.98 -18.92 -3.55
N PRO A 81 -29.93 -19.92 -2.67
CA PRO A 81 -31.13 -20.58 -2.18
C PRO A 81 -32.10 -19.56 -1.54
N GLU A 82 -33.41 -19.91 -1.53
CA GLU A 82 -34.45 -19.07 -0.96
C GLU A 82 -34.11 -18.60 0.46
N GLY A 83 -34.33 -17.33 0.76
CA GLY A 83 -33.98 -16.71 2.05
C GLY A 83 -32.49 -16.48 2.28
N LYS A 84 -31.63 -16.81 1.31
CA LYS A 84 -30.19 -16.60 1.32
C LYS A 84 -29.78 -15.47 0.36
N GLY A 85 -28.49 -15.23 0.25
CA GLY A 85 -27.92 -14.20 -0.61
C GLY A 85 -27.47 -12.97 0.16
N ALA A 86 -26.26 -12.54 -0.14
CA ALA A 86 -25.63 -11.42 0.54
C ALA A 86 -26.18 -10.06 0.10
N ARG A 87 -26.26 -9.13 1.01
CA ARG A 87 -26.24 -7.69 0.66
C ARG A 87 -24.81 -7.28 0.43
N ILE A 88 -24.53 -6.63 -0.68
CA ILE A 88 -23.18 -6.28 -1.13
C ILE A 88 -22.99 -4.78 -1.04
N PHE A 89 -21.92 -4.36 -0.37
CA PHE A 89 -21.55 -2.98 -0.19
C PHE A 89 -20.11 -2.75 -0.66
N ILE A 90 -19.81 -1.52 -1.08
CA ILE A 90 -18.43 -1.06 -1.23
C ILE A 90 -18.14 0.07 -0.25
N LYS A 91 -16.94 0.10 0.28
CA LYS A 91 -16.32 1.25 0.91
C LYS A 91 -15.59 2.01 -0.18
N ASP A 92 -16.13 3.15 -0.60
CA ASP A 92 -15.64 3.89 -1.77
C ASP A 92 -14.42 4.75 -1.42
N GLU A 93 -13.25 4.17 -1.52
CA GLU A 93 -11.98 4.83 -1.23
C GLU A 93 -11.51 5.77 -2.37
N ALA A 94 -12.19 5.80 -3.52
CA ALA A 94 -11.92 6.80 -4.55
C ALA A 94 -12.34 8.22 -4.10
N ALA A 95 -13.19 8.32 -3.09
CA ALA A 95 -13.59 9.58 -2.48
C ALA A 95 -12.48 10.31 -1.69
N ASN A 96 -11.35 9.66 -1.43
CA ASN A 96 -10.20 10.34 -0.81
C ASN A 96 -9.58 11.38 -1.76
N ALA A 97 -8.93 12.39 -1.20
CA ALA A 97 -8.32 13.52 -1.92
C ALA A 97 -7.39 13.10 -3.08
N SER A 98 -6.63 12.01 -2.94
CA SER A 98 -5.78 11.49 -4.03
C SER A 98 -6.48 10.48 -4.94
N GLY A 99 -7.77 10.20 -4.75
CA GLY A 99 -8.57 9.29 -5.56
C GLY A 99 -8.37 7.80 -5.25
N SER A 100 -7.85 7.46 -4.08
CA SER A 100 -7.70 6.05 -3.67
C SER A 100 -7.42 5.91 -2.17
N PHE A 101 -7.58 4.68 -1.62
CA PHE A 101 -7.20 4.36 -0.23
C PHE A 101 -5.72 4.62 0.09
N LYS A 102 -4.89 4.81 -0.91
CA LYS A 102 -3.47 5.15 -0.74
C LYS A 102 -3.29 6.47 0.00
N ALA A 103 -4.27 7.37 -0.04
CA ALA A 103 -4.27 8.59 0.76
C ALA A 103 -4.12 8.29 2.25
N ARG A 104 -4.81 7.25 2.77
CA ARG A 104 -4.70 6.85 4.18
C ARG A 104 -3.28 6.43 4.56
N ARG A 105 -2.59 5.72 3.66
CA ARG A 105 -1.21 5.31 3.88
C ARG A 105 -0.24 6.48 3.85
N ALA A 106 -0.42 7.35 2.86
CA ALA A 106 0.45 8.50 2.67
C ALA A 106 0.31 9.52 3.81
N SER A 107 -0.90 9.72 4.34
CA SER A 107 -1.17 10.72 5.38
C SER A 107 -0.29 10.52 6.61
N THR A 108 -0.26 9.32 7.16
CA THR A 108 0.55 9.01 8.36
C THR A 108 2.04 8.91 8.08
N ALA A 109 2.43 8.39 6.91
CA ALA A 109 3.84 8.33 6.53
C ALA A 109 4.45 9.74 6.36
N VAL A 110 3.74 10.64 5.66
CA VAL A 110 4.22 12.01 5.45
C VAL A 110 4.11 12.85 6.74
N TYR A 111 3.06 12.63 7.54
CA TYR A 111 2.99 13.22 8.88
C TYR A 111 4.19 12.85 9.74
N GLN A 112 4.59 11.59 9.73
CA GLN A 112 5.77 11.12 10.48
C GLN A 112 7.05 11.82 10.00
N ALA A 113 7.22 11.98 8.70
CA ALA A 113 8.33 12.75 8.14
C ALA A 113 8.35 14.19 8.66
N LYS A 114 7.21 14.85 8.64
CA LYS A 114 7.05 16.22 9.16
C LYS A 114 7.35 16.29 10.64
N LYS A 115 6.79 15.37 11.44
CA LYS A 115 6.98 15.28 12.89
C LYS A 115 8.45 15.11 13.27
N LEU A 116 9.20 14.32 12.49
CA LEU A 116 10.63 14.08 12.70
C LEU A 116 11.53 15.16 12.10
N GLY A 117 10.98 16.19 11.46
CA GLY A 117 11.73 17.33 10.94
C GLY A 117 12.42 17.11 9.60
N TYR A 118 12.08 16.06 8.87
CA TYR A 118 12.60 15.84 7.52
C TYR A 118 12.16 16.96 6.57
N LYS A 119 13.02 17.30 5.62
CA LYS A 119 12.76 18.36 4.63
C LYS A 119 11.97 17.88 3.41
N GLY A 120 11.93 16.58 3.22
CA GLY A 120 11.25 15.96 2.10
C GLY A 120 11.02 14.49 2.31
N VAL A 121 10.33 13.89 1.36
CA VAL A 121 10.01 12.46 1.33
C VAL A 121 10.41 11.86 -0.01
N VAL A 122 10.80 10.58 0.00
CA VAL A 122 11.04 9.80 -1.22
C VAL A 122 10.15 8.57 -1.18
N THR A 123 9.54 8.24 -2.31
CA THR A 123 8.78 7.00 -2.45
C THR A 123 9.07 6.32 -3.77
N ALA A 124 9.10 4.99 -3.78
CA ALA A 124 9.14 4.18 -4.99
C ALA A 124 7.74 3.60 -5.24
N THR A 125 7.26 3.70 -6.48
CA THR A 125 5.90 3.27 -6.81
C THR A 125 5.75 2.94 -8.30
N SER A 126 4.71 2.19 -8.63
CA SER A 126 4.24 2.02 -10.01
C SER A 126 2.81 2.57 -10.20
N GLY A 127 2.30 3.37 -9.25
CA GLY A 127 0.91 3.77 -9.35
C GLY A 127 0.44 4.83 -8.34
N ASN A 128 -0.78 4.65 -7.87
CA ASN A 128 -1.53 5.63 -7.06
C ASN A 128 -0.84 6.04 -5.73
N TYR A 129 0.13 5.25 -5.25
CA TYR A 129 0.80 5.60 -4.00
C TYR A 129 1.70 6.84 -4.16
N GLY A 130 2.40 6.98 -5.28
CA GLY A 130 3.18 8.18 -5.58
C GLY A 130 2.33 9.45 -5.54
N ALA A 131 1.19 9.42 -6.23
CA ALA A 131 0.26 10.55 -6.22
C ALA A 131 -0.29 10.86 -4.81
N ALA A 132 -0.53 9.83 -3.99
CA ALA A 132 -0.97 10.03 -2.61
C ALA A 132 0.13 10.66 -1.74
N VAL A 133 1.38 10.21 -1.88
CA VAL A 133 2.53 10.80 -1.15
C VAL A 133 2.78 12.24 -1.63
N ALA A 134 2.76 12.49 -2.94
CA ALA A 134 2.92 13.84 -3.50
C ALA A 134 1.84 14.80 -2.99
N SER A 135 0.57 14.36 -2.97
CA SER A 135 -0.55 15.12 -2.42
C SER A 135 -0.33 15.50 -0.95
N GLN A 136 0.05 14.55 -0.12
CA GLN A 136 0.28 14.80 1.31
C GLN A 136 1.54 15.65 1.54
N ALA A 137 2.60 15.43 0.78
CA ALA A 137 3.82 16.23 0.86
C ALA A 137 3.54 17.71 0.53
N ALA A 138 2.75 17.96 -0.52
CA ALA A 138 2.32 19.32 -0.88
C ALA A 138 1.55 20.00 0.27
N MET A 139 0.61 19.30 0.90
CA MET A 139 -0.18 19.81 2.03
C MET A 139 0.69 20.15 3.26
N TYR A 140 1.76 19.39 3.50
CA TYR A 140 2.71 19.66 4.59
C TYR A 140 3.86 20.60 4.21
N GLY A 141 3.92 21.05 2.95
CA GLY A 141 5.02 21.89 2.45
C GLY A 141 6.37 21.16 2.42
N LEU A 142 6.37 19.85 2.23
CA LEU A 142 7.56 19.03 2.10
C LEU A 142 7.94 18.82 0.64
N LYS A 143 9.25 18.73 0.37
CA LYS A 143 9.74 18.25 -0.93
C LYS A 143 9.31 16.78 -1.13
N CYS A 144 9.07 16.40 -2.38
CA CYS A 144 8.66 15.04 -2.71
C CYS A 144 9.40 14.56 -3.95
N ILE A 145 10.02 13.38 -3.85
CA ILE A 145 10.62 12.68 -4.99
C ILE A 145 9.92 11.33 -5.14
N VAL A 146 9.44 11.06 -6.35
CA VAL A 146 8.77 9.80 -6.70
C VAL A 146 9.62 9.05 -7.71
N VAL A 147 10.12 7.89 -7.33
CA VAL A 147 10.84 6.98 -8.24
C VAL A 147 9.82 6.00 -8.83
N GLN A 148 9.64 6.03 -10.14
CA GLN A 148 8.54 5.34 -10.81
C GLN A 148 8.98 4.63 -12.08
N GLU A 149 8.63 3.35 -12.19
CA GLU A 149 8.84 2.56 -13.40
C GLU A 149 7.75 2.88 -14.42
N CYS A 150 8.03 3.80 -15.33
CA CYS A 150 7.09 4.29 -16.35
C CYS A 150 7.18 3.51 -17.67
N TYR A 151 8.27 2.80 -17.90
CA TYR A 151 8.56 2.12 -19.17
C TYR A 151 8.79 0.63 -18.94
N ASP A 152 8.45 -0.19 -19.94
CA ASP A 152 8.83 -1.61 -19.93
C ASP A 152 10.34 -1.78 -20.24
N SER A 153 10.84 -3.01 -20.19
CA SER A 153 12.26 -3.32 -20.47
C SER A 153 12.74 -2.97 -21.89
N ARG A 154 11.82 -2.65 -22.79
CA ARG A 154 12.09 -2.21 -24.15
C ARG A 154 12.00 -0.68 -24.31
N GLY A 155 11.79 0.05 -23.21
CA GLY A 155 11.59 1.49 -23.22
C GLY A 155 10.21 1.94 -23.72
N VAL A 156 9.23 1.04 -23.82
CA VAL A 156 7.87 1.40 -24.21
C VAL A 156 7.12 1.92 -23.00
N GLY A 157 6.61 3.15 -23.11
CA GLY A 157 5.85 3.80 -22.05
C GLY A 157 4.55 3.07 -21.72
N GLN A 158 4.22 3.06 -20.42
CA GLN A 158 2.95 2.50 -19.91
C GLN A 158 1.97 3.65 -19.67
N PRO A 159 0.94 3.83 -20.52
CA PRO A 159 0.09 5.02 -20.49
C PRO A 159 -0.49 5.33 -19.10
N GLU A 160 -1.03 4.32 -18.42
CA GLU A 160 -1.63 4.49 -17.09
C GLU A 160 -0.61 4.83 -15.99
N ILE A 161 0.66 4.47 -16.18
CA ILE A 161 1.72 4.82 -15.24
C ILE A 161 2.22 6.24 -15.51
N ILE A 162 2.37 6.60 -16.78
CA ILE A 162 2.76 7.94 -17.20
C ILE A 162 1.73 8.98 -16.74
N GLU A 163 0.43 8.68 -16.85
CA GLU A 163 -0.62 9.55 -16.31
C GLU A 163 -0.50 9.76 -14.79
N LYS A 164 -0.12 8.73 -14.06
CA LYS A 164 0.13 8.84 -12.62
C LYS A 164 1.40 9.64 -12.31
N ALA A 165 2.43 9.53 -13.15
CA ALA A 165 3.63 10.37 -13.06
C ALA A 165 3.28 11.86 -13.23
N ARG A 166 2.54 12.21 -14.29
CA ARG A 166 2.03 13.57 -14.52
C ARG A 166 1.22 14.11 -13.35
N LYS A 167 0.40 13.26 -12.72
CA LYS A 167 -0.34 13.65 -11.52
C LYS A 167 0.59 13.97 -10.36
N CYS A 168 1.67 13.22 -10.17
CA CYS A 168 2.68 13.52 -9.15
C CYS A 168 3.36 14.87 -9.42
N GLU A 169 3.76 15.14 -10.67
CA GLU A 169 4.36 16.40 -11.10
C GLU A 169 3.40 17.58 -10.89
N ALA A 170 2.13 17.43 -11.25
CA ALA A 170 1.10 18.45 -11.01
C ALA A 170 0.89 18.78 -9.53
N LEU A 171 1.22 17.84 -8.63
CA LEU A 171 1.20 18.03 -7.17
C LEU A 171 2.53 18.57 -6.63
N GLY A 172 3.49 18.90 -7.49
CA GLY A 172 4.77 19.50 -7.13
C GLY A 172 5.87 18.50 -6.76
N ALA A 173 5.71 17.22 -7.08
CA ALA A 173 6.75 16.22 -6.88
C ALA A 173 7.72 16.17 -8.06
N GLU A 174 8.99 15.91 -7.79
CA GLU A 174 9.96 15.49 -8.79
C GLU A 174 9.74 14.00 -9.08
N VAL A 175 9.66 13.63 -10.38
CA VAL A 175 9.44 12.24 -10.78
C VAL A 175 10.66 11.71 -11.52
N VAL A 176 11.30 10.70 -10.92
CA VAL A 176 12.37 9.95 -11.58
C VAL A 176 11.73 8.76 -12.30
N GLN A 177 11.71 8.83 -13.63
CA GLN A 177 11.08 7.82 -14.48
C GLN A 177 12.11 6.79 -14.92
N LEU A 178 11.82 5.53 -14.62
CA LEU A 178 12.69 4.38 -14.93
C LEU A 178 11.99 3.40 -15.87
N SER A 179 12.77 2.57 -16.53
CA SER A 179 12.29 1.32 -17.09
C SER A 179 12.14 0.26 -16.00
N VAL A 180 11.30 -0.75 -16.23
CA VAL A 180 11.19 -1.90 -15.33
C VAL A 180 12.53 -2.65 -15.29
N GLY A 181 13.08 -2.80 -14.09
CA GLY A 181 14.39 -3.44 -13.90
C GLY A 181 14.90 -3.36 -12.47
N PRO A 182 16.13 -3.81 -12.23
CA PRO A 182 16.74 -3.81 -10.90
C PRO A 182 17.13 -2.43 -10.38
N GLU A 183 17.14 -1.42 -11.24
CA GLU A 183 17.61 -0.07 -10.93
C GLU A 183 16.71 0.66 -9.92
N LEU A 184 15.45 0.26 -9.79
CA LEU A 184 14.48 0.92 -8.92
C LEU A 184 15.00 1.05 -7.47
N PHE A 185 15.49 -0.04 -6.91
CA PHE A 185 15.97 -0.04 -5.51
C PHE A 185 17.29 0.70 -5.36
N TYR A 186 18.19 0.55 -6.31
CA TYR A 186 19.44 1.28 -6.32
C TYR A 186 19.18 2.80 -6.36
N THR A 187 18.37 3.26 -7.31
CA THR A 187 18.01 4.67 -7.46
C THR A 187 17.29 5.20 -6.22
N PHE A 188 16.37 4.43 -5.68
CA PHE A 188 15.64 4.81 -4.46
C PHE A 188 16.57 4.99 -3.26
N LEU A 189 17.48 4.02 -3.02
CA LEU A 189 18.44 4.09 -1.92
C LEU A 189 19.44 5.23 -2.10
N THR A 190 19.93 5.43 -3.33
CA THR A 190 20.85 6.54 -3.66
C THR A 190 20.20 7.89 -3.36
N ILE A 191 18.97 8.10 -3.81
CA ILE A 191 18.24 9.34 -3.55
C ILE A 191 18.03 9.56 -2.05
N LEU A 192 17.65 8.51 -1.29
CA LEU A 192 17.51 8.61 0.15
C LEU A 192 18.83 9.03 0.83
N GLU A 193 19.94 8.42 0.40
CA GLU A 193 21.27 8.68 0.97
C GLU A 193 21.77 10.08 0.66
N GLU A 194 21.53 10.56 -0.57
CA GLU A 194 22.00 11.89 -1.02
C GLU A 194 21.15 13.04 -0.46
N THR A 195 19.84 12.84 -0.39
CA THR A 195 18.92 13.89 0.04
C THR A 195 18.71 13.95 1.54
N GLY A 196 18.91 12.84 2.24
CA GLY A 196 18.54 12.69 3.65
C GLY A 196 17.03 12.82 3.87
N TYR A 197 16.20 12.60 2.85
CA TYR A 197 14.74 12.66 2.95
C TYR A 197 14.18 11.42 3.62
N PHE A 198 12.95 11.54 4.09
CA PHE A 198 12.25 10.45 4.75
C PHE A 198 11.80 9.38 3.72
N ASN A 199 11.97 8.13 4.09
CA ASN A 199 11.48 6.99 3.33
C ASN A 199 9.97 6.81 3.53
N ALA A 200 9.19 7.38 2.64
CA ALA A 200 7.74 7.21 2.60
C ALA A 200 7.33 5.99 1.77
N SER A 201 8.07 4.88 1.83
CA SER A 201 7.74 3.69 1.06
C SER A 201 6.46 3.01 1.55
N LEU A 202 5.90 2.20 0.67
CA LEU A 202 4.56 1.65 0.75
C LEU A 202 4.28 0.80 2.00
N TYR A 203 5.30 0.14 2.53
CA TYR A 203 5.16 -0.86 3.60
C TYR A 203 5.83 -0.46 4.91
N THR A 204 6.14 0.81 5.09
CA THR A 204 6.56 1.28 6.41
C THR A 204 5.42 1.07 7.42
N PRO A 205 5.72 0.79 8.70
CA PRO A 205 4.67 0.60 9.70
C PRO A 205 3.78 1.85 9.84
N PHE A 206 4.33 3.03 9.63
CA PHE A 206 3.59 4.29 9.60
C PHE A 206 2.52 4.29 8.50
N ALA A 207 2.90 3.89 7.27
CA ALA A 207 1.97 3.81 6.15
C ALA A 207 0.86 2.77 6.39
N VAL A 208 1.19 1.63 6.97
CA VAL A 208 0.19 0.59 7.29
C VAL A 208 -0.75 1.06 8.39
N ALA A 209 -0.26 1.77 9.41
CA ALA A 209 -1.09 2.34 10.48
C ALA A 209 -2.19 3.26 9.93
N GLY A 210 -1.87 4.07 8.92
CA GLY A 210 -2.86 4.95 8.28
C GLY A 210 -4.07 4.22 7.67
N VAL A 211 -3.94 2.95 7.33
CA VAL A 211 -5.06 2.14 6.81
C VAL A 211 -5.96 1.60 7.92
N GLU A 212 -5.54 1.64 9.17
CA GLU A 212 -6.36 1.12 10.27
C GLU A 212 -7.70 1.84 10.40
N THR A 213 -7.74 3.14 10.09
CA THR A 213 -8.99 3.91 10.07
C THR A 213 -9.98 3.39 9.03
N LEU A 214 -9.54 2.76 7.95
CA LEU A 214 -10.43 2.15 6.96
C LEU A 214 -11.28 1.04 7.58
N GLY A 215 -10.65 0.08 8.26
CA GLY A 215 -11.37 -0.99 8.94
C GLY A 215 -12.22 -0.48 10.10
N TYR A 216 -11.71 0.47 10.87
CA TYR A 216 -12.44 1.10 11.96
C TYR A 216 -13.70 1.81 11.47
N GLU A 217 -13.61 2.63 10.42
CA GLU A 217 -14.76 3.30 9.80
C GLU A 217 -15.79 2.31 9.25
N ILE A 218 -15.36 1.22 8.60
CA ILE A 218 -16.27 0.18 8.12
C ILE A 218 -17.15 -0.32 9.27
N ALA A 219 -16.57 -0.68 10.41
CA ALA A 219 -17.32 -1.15 11.55
C ALA A 219 -18.27 -0.07 12.09
N MET A 220 -17.74 1.13 12.32
CA MET A 220 -18.53 2.20 12.93
C MET A 220 -19.68 2.66 12.04
N GLN A 221 -19.45 2.92 10.76
CA GLN A 221 -20.49 3.33 9.81
C GLN A 221 -21.53 2.23 9.58
N PHE A 222 -21.11 0.95 9.63
CA PHE A 222 -22.05 -0.15 9.47
C PHE A 222 -22.94 -0.33 10.69
N ARG A 223 -22.39 -0.16 11.91
CA ARG A 223 -23.16 -0.15 13.16
C ARG A 223 -24.13 1.02 13.20
N GLU A 224 -23.69 2.22 12.84
CA GLU A 224 -24.57 3.40 12.78
C GLU A 224 -25.74 3.19 11.82
N LYS A 225 -25.49 2.61 10.66
CA LYS A 225 -26.50 2.46 9.60
C LYS A 225 -27.40 1.24 9.76
N PHE A 226 -26.89 0.15 10.34
CA PHE A 226 -27.56 -1.16 10.35
C PHE A 226 -27.66 -1.80 11.74
N GLY A 227 -27.12 -1.18 12.78
CA GLY A 227 -27.15 -1.69 14.16
C GLY A 227 -26.28 -2.92 14.41
N LYS A 228 -25.43 -3.32 13.44
CA LYS A 228 -24.56 -4.51 13.54
C LYS A 228 -23.26 -4.32 12.75
N ASP A 229 -22.30 -5.20 12.99
CA ASP A 229 -21.10 -5.32 12.15
C ASP A 229 -21.44 -5.92 10.77
N PRO A 230 -20.64 -5.66 9.72
CA PRO A 230 -20.72 -6.45 8.50
C PRO A 230 -20.33 -7.90 8.79
N ASP A 231 -21.05 -8.86 8.22
CA ASP A 231 -20.76 -10.28 8.47
C ASP A 231 -19.41 -10.67 7.84
N VAL A 232 -19.08 -10.08 6.68
CA VAL A 232 -17.84 -10.34 5.94
C VAL A 232 -17.25 -9.03 5.45
N VAL A 233 -15.96 -8.85 5.62
CA VAL A 233 -15.18 -7.77 5.00
C VAL A 233 -14.13 -8.39 4.07
N MET A 234 -14.21 -8.06 2.78
CA MET A 234 -13.27 -8.53 1.79
C MET A 234 -12.31 -7.41 1.40
N ALA A 235 -11.03 -7.70 1.38
CA ALA A 235 -9.99 -6.76 0.94
C ALA A 235 -9.01 -7.43 -0.02
N THR A 236 -8.52 -6.65 -0.99
CA THR A 236 -7.45 -7.10 -1.89
C THR A 236 -6.16 -7.32 -1.12
N ASN A 237 -5.49 -8.43 -1.42
CA ASN A 237 -4.26 -8.86 -0.76
C ASN A 237 -3.12 -9.06 -1.76
N ALA A 238 -2.50 -7.96 -2.19
CA ALA A 238 -1.25 -7.99 -2.98
C ALA A 238 -0.03 -8.03 -2.05
N GLY A 239 0.57 -6.88 -1.71
CA GLY A 239 1.62 -6.79 -0.70
C GLY A 239 1.14 -6.89 0.75
N GLY A 240 -0.16 -6.95 0.98
CA GLY A 240 -0.79 -7.19 2.29
C GLY A 240 -1.07 -5.94 3.12
N GLY A 241 -0.58 -4.77 2.74
CA GLY A 241 -0.77 -3.56 3.56
C GLY A 241 -2.23 -3.10 3.67
N ASN A 242 -3.02 -3.22 2.59
CA ASN A 242 -4.44 -2.91 2.63
C ASN A 242 -5.17 -3.85 3.60
N LEU A 243 -5.02 -5.16 3.38
CA LEU A 243 -5.65 -6.17 4.22
C LEU A 243 -5.24 -6.04 5.69
N THR A 244 -3.93 -5.92 5.97
CA THR A 244 -3.40 -5.81 7.33
C THR A 244 -3.96 -4.59 8.06
N GLY A 245 -3.91 -3.42 7.43
CA GLY A 245 -4.45 -2.19 8.04
C GLY A 245 -5.96 -2.28 8.27
N THR A 246 -6.72 -2.77 7.28
CA THR A 246 -8.17 -2.96 7.42
C THR A 246 -8.51 -3.93 8.54
N ALA A 247 -7.83 -5.08 8.60
CA ALA A 247 -8.05 -6.08 9.65
C ALA A 247 -7.72 -5.55 11.05
N ARG A 248 -6.62 -4.82 11.19
CA ARG A 248 -6.24 -4.18 12.46
C ARG A 248 -7.29 -3.15 12.89
N GLY A 249 -7.79 -2.35 11.96
CA GLY A 249 -8.84 -1.37 12.23
C GLY A 249 -10.15 -2.02 12.69
N LEU A 250 -10.59 -3.10 12.02
CA LEU A 250 -11.75 -3.88 12.45
C LEU A 250 -11.56 -4.45 13.86
N LYS A 251 -10.39 -5.02 14.16
CA LYS A 251 -10.07 -5.53 15.51
C LYS A 251 -10.08 -4.42 16.55
N LYS A 252 -9.52 -3.25 16.26
CA LYS A 252 -9.55 -2.08 17.17
C LYS A 252 -10.98 -1.60 17.43
N ALA A 253 -11.88 -1.71 16.44
CA ALA A 253 -13.30 -1.44 16.61
C ALA A 253 -14.06 -2.56 17.37
N GLY A 254 -13.42 -3.68 17.71
CA GLY A 254 -14.06 -4.85 18.30
C GLY A 254 -15.06 -5.55 17.38
N ALA A 255 -14.88 -5.41 16.06
CA ALA A 255 -15.77 -6.00 15.06
C ALA A 255 -15.59 -7.53 14.99
N GLN A 256 -16.72 -8.23 14.80
CA GLN A 256 -16.78 -9.69 14.70
C GLN A 256 -16.86 -10.18 13.24
N SER A 257 -16.49 -9.31 12.30
CA SER A 257 -16.53 -9.60 10.86
C SER A 257 -15.53 -10.69 10.48
N GLN A 258 -15.94 -11.60 9.59
CA GLN A 258 -15.02 -12.51 8.91
C GLN A 258 -14.18 -11.72 7.89
N ILE A 259 -12.88 -11.89 7.91
CA ILE A 259 -11.94 -11.18 7.03
C ILE A 259 -11.52 -12.11 5.88
N VAL A 260 -11.81 -11.68 4.66
CA VAL A 260 -11.51 -12.43 3.44
C VAL A 260 -10.46 -11.70 2.63
N ALA A 261 -9.33 -12.37 2.39
CA ALA A 261 -8.30 -11.90 1.50
C ALA A 261 -8.62 -12.34 0.07
N ALA A 262 -8.70 -11.39 -0.87
CA ALA A 262 -8.87 -11.67 -2.29
C ALA A 262 -7.56 -11.38 -3.04
N SER A 263 -7.09 -12.36 -3.78
CA SER A 263 -5.86 -12.30 -4.58
C SER A 263 -6.10 -12.82 -5.99
N VAL A 264 -5.23 -12.44 -6.92
CA VAL A 264 -5.27 -13.00 -8.27
C VAL A 264 -4.60 -14.37 -8.29
N ASP A 265 -5.20 -15.33 -8.95
CA ASP A 265 -4.55 -16.60 -9.30
C ASP A 265 -3.55 -16.34 -10.42
N LEU A 266 -2.27 -16.55 -10.13
CA LEU A 266 -1.19 -16.38 -11.07
C LEU A 266 -0.89 -17.64 -11.89
N SER A 267 -1.58 -18.74 -11.63
CA SER A 267 -1.39 -19.99 -12.38
C SER A 267 -1.74 -19.77 -13.87
N GLY A 268 -0.85 -20.22 -14.74
CA GLY A 268 -1.02 -20.07 -16.19
C GLY A 268 -0.74 -18.66 -16.74
N LEU A 269 -0.33 -17.69 -15.93
CA LEU A 269 0.09 -16.38 -16.42
C LEU A 269 1.56 -16.42 -16.87
N HIS A 270 1.80 -15.94 -18.07
CA HIS A 270 3.15 -15.82 -18.62
C HIS A 270 4.07 -14.90 -17.82
N MET A 271 3.49 -13.96 -17.06
CA MET A 271 4.26 -13.02 -16.27
C MET A 271 5.16 -13.66 -15.20
N ALA A 272 4.79 -14.84 -14.69
CA ALA A 272 5.61 -15.56 -13.72
C ALA A 272 6.92 -16.08 -14.34
N SER A 273 6.94 -16.21 -15.67
CA SER A 273 8.09 -16.62 -16.48
C SER A 273 8.63 -15.50 -17.39
N ASP A 274 8.07 -14.30 -17.30
CA ASP A 274 8.50 -13.15 -18.12
C ASP A 274 9.79 -12.55 -17.55
N THR A 275 10.91 -13.12 -17.97
CA THR A 275 12.25 -12.64 -17.60
C THR A 275 12.58 -11.26 -18.19
N GLN A 276 11.78 -10.76 -19.13
CA GLN A 276 11.96 -9.45 -19.74
C GLN A 276 11.23 -8.34 -19.00
N PHE A 277 10.56 -8.64 -17.90
CA PHE A 277 9.79 -7.68 -17.11
C PHE A 277 8.79 -6.85 -17.94
N ASN A 278 8.15 -7.50 -18.91
CA ASN A 278 7.22 -6.83 -19.80
C ASN A 278 5.85 -6.65 -19.15
N ARG A 279 5.48 -5.41 -18.83
CA ARG A 279 4.19 -5.09 -18.21
C ARG A 279 2.95 -5.40 -19.04
N LYS A 280 3.07 -5.67 -20.32
CA LYS A 280 1.96 -6.16 -21.13
C LYS A 280 1.41 -7.50 -20.65
N SER A 281 2.19 -8.23 -19.86
CA SER A 281 1.73 -9.45 -19.19
C SER A 281 0.89 -9.18 -17.93
N PHE A 282 0.82 -7.93 -17.46
CA PHE A 282 0.05 -7.51 -16.30
C PHE A 282 -1.27 -6.87 -16.73
N THR A 283 -2.27 -7.66 -16.96
CA THR A 283 -3.54 -7.19 -17.49
C THR A 283 -4.53 -6.74 -16.41
N THR A 284 -4.35 -7.15 -15.15
CA THR A 284 -5.22 -6.75 -14.04
C THR A 284 -4.78 -5.49 -13.30
N GLY A 285 -3.66 -4.89 -13.67
CA GLY A 285 -3.09 -3.76 -12.93
C GLY A 285 -2.62 -4.12 -11.51
N HIS A 286 -2.68 -5.36 -11.08
CA HIS A 286 -2.11 -5.86 -9.82
C HIS A 286 -0.59 -5.98 -9.92
N THR A 287 0.07 -4.89 -10.29
CA THR A 287 1.52 -4.78 -10.25
C THR A 287 2.02 -4.96 -8.81
N GLY A 288 3.10 -5.66 -8.63
CA GLY A 288 3.63 -6.00 -7.30
C GLY A 288 3.08 -7.29 -6.71
N PHE A 289 2.25 -8.03 -7.44
CA PHE A 289 1.66 -9.26 -6.95
C PHE A 289 2.65 -10.43 -6.83
N GLY A 290 3.69 -10.49 -7.53
CA GLY A 290 4.77 -11.49 -7.43
C GLY A 290 6.12 -10.87 -7.14
N MET A 291 6.20 -9.54 -7.14
CA MET A 291 7.44 -8.82 -6.87
C MET A 291 7.31 -8.15 -5.51
N PRO A 292 8.06 -8.55 -4.51
CA PRO A 292 8.17 -7.75 -3.31
C PRO A 292 8.79 -6.40 -3.71
N PHE A 293 8.03 -5.33 -3.70
CA PHE A 293 8.58 -3.98 -3.64
C PHE A 293 9.15 -3.79 -2.24
N SER A 294 10.13 -4.61 -1.95
CA SER A 294 10.86 -4.59 -0.71
C SER A 294 12.15 -3.84 -0.95
N THR A 295 12.44 -2.88 -0.11
CA THR A 295 13.76 -2.27 -0.04
C THR A 295 14.82 -3.25 0.48
N TRP A 296 14.39 -4.47 0.83
CA TRP A 296 15.19 -5.58 1.30
C TRP A 296 15.02 -6.78 0.34
N PRO A 297 15.78 -6.88 -0.75
CA PRO A 297 15.61 -7.94 -1.74
C PRO A 297 15.84 -9.36 -1.20
N ASP A 298 16.56 -9.49 -0.10
CA ASP A 298 16.86 -10.72 0.62
C ASP A 298 15.90 -11.04 1.76
N ARG A 299 14.96 -10.13 2.08
CA ARG A 299 14.01 -10.26 3.19
C ARG A 299 12.65 -9.73 2.81
N SER A 300 11.61 -10.23 3.45
CA SER A 300 10.25 -9.73 3.27
C SER A 300 9.91 -8.71 4.34
N ASP A 301 9.89 -7.43 3.97
CA ASP A 301 9.30 -6.33 4.74
C ASP A 301 7.82 -6.12 4.39
N VAL A 302 7.24 -7.04 3.64
CA VAL A 302 5.87 -6.94 3.12
C VAL A 302 4.88 -7.54 4.12
N PRO A 303 3.83 -6.78 4.54
CA PRO A 303 2.85 -7.25 5.54
C PRO A 303 2.17 -8.58 5.20
N ARG A 304 2.12 -8.94 3.91
CA ARG A 304 1.56 -10.21 3.44
C ARG A 304 2.20 -11.44 4.12
N SER A 305 3.48 -11.41 4.37
CA SER A 305 4.19 -12.51 5.03
C SER A 305 3.74 -12.73 6.47
N ALA A 306 3.28 -11.67 7.13
CA ALA A 306 2.82 -11.69 8.52
C ALA A 306 1.30 -11.87 8.66
N ALA A 307 0.51 -11.55 7.64
CA ALA A 307 -0.95 -11.47 7.74
C ALA A 307 -1.60 -12.80 8.18
N ARG A 308 -1.13 -13.93 7.68
CA ARG A 308 -1.67 -15.24 8.01
C ARG A 308 -1.24 -15.72 9.40
N PRO A 309 0.04 -15.70 9.78
CA PRO A 309 0.47 -16.02 11.16
C PRO A 309 -0.21 -15.14 12.20
N LEU A 310 -0.48 -13.89 11.91
CA LEU A 310 -1.12 -12.95 12.82
C LEU A 310 -2.66 -13.03 12.84
N ARG A 311 -3.23 -14.00 12.14
CA ARG A 311 -4.67 -14.22 12.07
C ARG A 311 -5.48 -13.01 11.62
N TYR A 312 -4.96 -12.29 10.61
CA TYR A 312 -5.70 -11.22 9.93
C TYR A 312 -6.57 -11.72 8.79
N ILE A 313 -6.54 -13.01 8.49
CA ILE A 313 -7.25 -13.65 7.40
C ILE A 313 -8.00 -14.86 7.95
N ASP A 314 -9.32 -14.86 7.81
CA ASP A 314 -10.17 -16.02 8.08
C ASP A 314 -10.30 -16.91 6.84
N ARG A 315 -10.39 -16.27 5.64
CA ARG A 315 -10.47 -16.97 4.36
C ARG A 315 -9.59 -16.29 3.32
N TYR A 316 -9.04 -17.11 2.43
CA TYR A 316 -8.24 -16.67 1.30
C TYR A 316 -8.89 -17.13 0.00
N LEU A 317 -9.15 -16.20 -0.91
CA LEU A 317 -9.72 -16.47 -2.22
C LEU A 317 -8.74 -16.03 -3.29
N THR A 318 -8.61 -16.85 -4.32
CA THR A 318 -7.94 -16.49 -5.57
C THR A 318 -8.96 -16.38 -6.67
N VAL A 319 -8.77 -15.40 -7.53
CA VAL A 319 -9.64 -15.10 -8.68
C VAL A 319 -8.77 -15.18 -9.93
N HIS A 320 -9.19 -15.94 -10.93
CA HIS A 320 -8.49 -15.98 -12.20
C HIS A 320 -8.56 -14.63 -12.90
N GLN A 321 -7.50 -14.30 -13.61
CA GLN A 321 -7.40 -13.02 -14.30
C GLN A 321 -8.56 -12.78 -15.27
N GLY A 322 -9.00 -13.80 -16.00
CA GLY A 322 -10.16 -13.70 -16.88
C GLY A 322 -11.46 -13.32 -16.17
N GLU A 323 -11.62 -13.77 -14.91
CA GLU A 323 -12.81 -13.48 -14.10
C GLU A 323 -12.85 -12.02 -13.61
N VAL A 324 -11.71 -11.32 -13.60
CA VAL A 324 -11.65 -9.90 -13.19
C VAL A 324 -12.29 -9.00 -14.25
N PHE A 325 -12.39 -9.45 -15.50
CA PHE A 325 -12.92 -8.67 -16.61
C PHE A 325 -14.39 -9.01 -16.94
N TYR A 326 -15.00 -9.95 -16.29
CA TYR A 326 -16.41 -10.33 -16.42
C TYR A 326 -17.18 -9.96 -15.15
#